data_662f4ff5366605cc5403f5fa96fa2c99
#
_entry.id   662f4ff5366605cc5403f5fa96fa2c99
#
_cell.length_a   1.000
_cell.length_b   1.000
_cell.length_c   1.000
_cell.angle_alpha   90.00
_cell.angle_beta   90.00
_cell.angle_gamma   90.00
#
_symmetry.space_group_name_H-M   'P 1'
#
loop_
_entity.id
_entity.type
_entity.pdbx_description
1 polymer ?
#
loop_
_entity_poly.entity_id
_entity_poly.type
_entity_poly.pdbx_seq_one_letter_code
_entity_poly.pdbx_strand_id
1 'polypeptide(L)'
;MARLLLALDRSTEDRLLADIVQYGHSVLARLSGGAELLAVLDRTEADVALVSAGRATLSAAVIRACDEHGVRVIALAATDQDRRNAAGLGLLDVIDATAEWAGIEAVIEAGVVIPLRVAEREATRTVSARGTVIAVWGPSGAPGRTTLAINIAAEVAAAGHTVALVDVDSYGGGIAPALGMLDESPGFAAACRLAGTDSLTRPELERIAQRYTSPRGAFWVLTGIGRPSRWPELSGERVSKTIEVLRKWADYVVLDTGFSLESDEEISSDLYMSPYVGIDTG
;
A
#
# COMPACT_ATOMS: atom_id res chain seq x y z
N MET A 1 33.16 14.35 1.36
CA MET A 1 32.50 15.52 0.76
C MET A 1 31.45 15.02 -0.22
N ALA A 2 30.19 15.35 -0.01
CA ALA A 2 29.07 14.94 -0.86
C ALA A 2 28.41 16.16 -1.50
N ARG A 3 27.87 16.00 -2.70
CA ARG A 3 27.09 17.00 -3.44
C ARG A 3 25.62 16.77 -3.15
N LEU A 4 24.97 17.74 -2.51
CA LEU A 4 23.64 17.58 -1.94
C LEU A 4 22.58 18.37 -2.73
N LEU A 5 21.43 17.75 -2.93
CA LEU A 5 20.17 18.43 -3.26
C LEU A 5 19.32 18.50 -1.98
N LEU A 6 18.77 19.67 -1.69
CA LEU A 6 17.94 19.88 -0.51
C LEU A 6 16.50 20.14 -0.95
N ALA A 7 15.59 19.29 -0.55
CA ALA A 7 14.14 19.46 -0.68
C ALA A 7 13.49 19.29 0.70
N LEU A 8 13.78 20.23 1.58
CA LEU A 8 13.43 20.21 2.99
C LEU A 8 12.39 21.29 3.32
N ASP A 9 11.71 21.12 4.45
CA ASP A 9 10.95 22.21 5.03
C ASP A 9 11.88 23.34 5.43
N ARG A 10 11.43 24.58 5.25
CA ARG A 10 12.24 25.76 5.49
C ARG A 10 12.92 25.79 6.86
N SER A 11 12.18 25.40 7.92
CA SER A 11 12.72 25.37 9.28
C SER A 11 13.85 24.33 9.45
N THR A 12 13.70 23.17 8.84
CA THR A 12 14.72 22.11 8.86
C THR A 12 15.93 22.51 8.02
N GLU A 13 15.70 23.08 6.86
CA GLU A 13 16.75 23.55 5.97
C GLU A 13 17.58 24.65 6.61
N ASP A 14 16.95 25.72 7.15
CA ASP A 14 17.64 26.85 7.78
C ASP A 14 18.50 26.39 8.97
N ARG A 15 18.07 25.36 9.69
CA ARG A 15 18.82 24.77 10.81
C ARG A 15 20.05 24.00 10.34
N LEU A 16 19.96 23.23 9.28
CA LEU A 16 21.02 22.34 8.82
C LEU A 16 22.04 23.01 7.89
N LEU A 17 21.68 24.10 7.23
CA LEU A 17 22.48 24.68 6.16
C LEU A 17 23.87 25.12 6.59
N ALA A 18 23.99 25.70 7.81
CA ALA A 18 25.28 26.13 8.34
C ALA A 18 26.22 24.94 8.59
N ASP A 19 25.68 23.86 9.17
CA ASP A 19 26.45 22.66 9.47
C ASP A 19 26.87 21.94 8.17
N ILE A 20 25.98 21.81 7.19
CA ILE A 20 26.27 21.22 5.87
C ILE A 20 27.52 21.86 5.25
N VAL A 21 27.58 23.18 5.26
CA VAL A 21 28.70 23.94 4.70
C VAL A 21 29.96 23.79 5.57
N GLN A 22 29.82 23.83 6.90
CA GLN A 22 30.92 23.70 7.84
C GLN A 22 31.60 22.33 7.75
N TYR A 23 30.83 21.27 7.53
CA TYR A 23 31.36 19.91 7.35
C TYR A 23 31.84 19.62 5.92
N GLY A 24 31.87 20.64 5.04
CA GLY A 24 32.50 20.58 3.73
C GLY A 24 31.67 19.91 2.64
N HIS A 25 30.36 19.79 2.82
CA HIS A 25 29.45 19.34 1.76
C HIS A 25 29.05 20.50 0.84
N SER A 26 28.73 20.20 -0.41
CA SER A 26 28.30 21.19 -1.40
C SER A 26 26.79 21.09 -1.62
N VAL A 27 26.06 22.18 -1.42
CA VAL A 27 24.63 22.27 -1.76
C VAL A 27 24.51 22.72 -3.21
N LEU A 28 24.06 21.84 -4.09
CA LEU A 28 23.88 22.12 -5.52
C LEU A 28 22.61 22.89 -5.82
N ALA A 29 21.53 22.55 -5.13
CA ALA A 29 20.24 23.24 -5.25
C ALA A 29 19.43 23.14 -3.96
N ARG A 30 18.60 24.17 -3.73
CA ARG A 30 17.60 24.25 -2.67
C ARG A 30 16.24 24.29 -3.35
N LEU A 31 15.37 23.36 -2.99
CA LEU A 31 14.15 23.03 -3.74
C LEU A 31 12.96 23.06 -2.80
N SER A 32 11.84 23.58 -3.24
CA SER A 32 10.63 23.72 -2.42
C SER A 32 9.77 22.45 -2.35
N GLY A 33 10.10 21.42 -3.15
CA GLY A 33 9.35 20.16 -3.17
C GLY A 33 9.79 19.17 -4.23
N GLY A 34 9.08 18.04 -4.28
CA GLY A 34 9.44 16.93 -5.15
C GLY A 34 9.39 17.26 -6.66
N ALA A 35 8.49 18.15 -7.08
CA ALA A 35 8.39 18.55 -8.50
C ALA A 35 9.65 19.30 -8.98
N GLU A 36 10.19 20.19 -8.15
CA GLU A 36 11.44 20.90 -8.45
C GLU A 36 12.63 19.94 -8.43
N LEU A 37 12.63 18.97 -7.50
CA LEU A 37 13.68 17.96 -7.45
C LEU A 37 13.75 17.18 -8.76
N LEU A 38 12.61 16.72 -9.28
CA LEU A 38 12.54 16.03 -10.57
C LEU A 38 13.08 16.88 -11.72
N ALA A 39 12.78 18.19 -11.73
CA ALA A 39 13.21 19.09 -12.81
C ALA A 39 14.72 19.38 -12.82
N VAL A 40 15.40 19.16 -11.69
CA VAL A 40 16.82 19.49 -11.52
C VAL A 40 17.73 18.26 -11.67
N LEU A 41 17.22 17.05 -11.46
CA LEU A 41 18.02 15.82 -11.50
C LEU A 41 18.77 15.63 -12.82
N ASP A 42 18.13 15.89 -13.96
CA ASP A 42 18.76 15.77 -15.28
C ASP A 42 19.94 16.74 -15.52
N ARG A 43 20.05 17.77 -14.70
CA ARG A 43 21.00 18.89 -14.90
C ARG A 43 22.07 18.96 -13.83
N THR A 44 22.00 18.09 -12.82
CA THR A 44 22.91 18.12 -11.68
C THR A 44 23.48 16.76 -11.39
N GLU A 45 24.78 16.71 -11.15
CA GLU A 45 25.44 15.50 -10.67
C GLU A 45 25.48 15.51 -9.14
N ALA A 46 24.39 15.16 -8.50
CA ALA A 46 24.29 15.07 -7.06
C ALA A 46 24.62 13.65 -6.56
N ASP A 47 25.15 13.55 -5.35
CA ASP A 47 25.42 12.27 -4.70
C ASP A 47 24.25 11.87 -3.79
N VAL A 48 23.63 12.86 -3.11
CA VAL A 48 22.57 12.65 -2.12
C VAL A 48 21.49 13.71 -2.27
N ALA A 49 20.25 13.31 -2.14
CA ALA A 49 19.09 14.18 -1.97
C ALA A 49 18.55 14.05 -0.53
N LEU A 50 18.64 15.13 0.25
CA LEU A 50 17.97 15.24 1.55
C LEU A 50 16.55 15.77 1.31
N VAL A 51 15.55 15.01 1.70
CA VAL A 51 14.15 15.31 1.40
C VAL A 51 13.28 15.26 2.65
N SER A 52 12.34 16.17 2.81
CA SER A 52 11.28 16.03 3.80
C SER A 52 10.42 14.82 3.44
N ALA A 53 10.14 13.94 4.41
CA ALA A 53 9.43 12.68 4.18
C ALA A 53 7.92 12.85 3.92
N GLY A 54 7.43 14.09 3.93
CA GLY A 54 6.05 14.43 3.60
C GLY A 54 5.71 14.17 2.14
N ARG A 55 4.43 13.90 1.87
CA ARG A 55 3.94 13.51 0.53
C ARG A 55 4.14 14.56 -0.56
N ALA A 56 4.22 15.83 -0.18
CA ALA A 56 4.47 16.92 -1.13
C ALA A 56 5.88 16.85 -1.73
N THR A 57 6.83 16.29 -0.99
CA THR A 57 8.24 16.23 -1.36
C THR A 57 8.68 14.82 -1.74
N LEU A 58 8.28 13.83 -0.94
CA LEU A 58 8.69 12.44 -1.12
C LEU A 58 7.57 11.61 -1.76
N SER A 59 7.82 11.12 -2.98
CA SER A 59 6.91 10.28 -3.75
C SER A 59 7.67 9.15 -4.46
N ALA A 60 6.95 8.12 -4.94
CA ALA A 60 7.55 7.06 -5.73
C ALA A 60 8.23 7.56 -7.01
N ALA A 61 7.72 8.65 -7.60
CA ALA A 61 8.33 9.27 -8.77
C ALA A 61 9.69 9.90 -8.43
N VAL A 62 9.79 10.61 -7.31
CA VAL A 62 11.04 11.22 -6.83
C VAL A 62 12.08 10.14 -6.56
N ILE A 63 11.70 9.08 -5.85
CA ILE A 63 12.63 8.00 -5.53
C ILE A 63 13.14 7.33 -6.80
N ARG A 64 12.25 7.00 -7.73
CA ARG A 64 12.63 6.36 -9.00
C ARG A 64 13.59 7.24 -9.79
N ALA A 65 13.28 8.52 -9.94
CA ALA A 65 14.14 9.45 -10.67
C ALA A 65 15.51 9.57 -10.00
N CYS A 66 15.57 9.67 -8.67
CA CYS A 66 16.85 9.68 -7.96
C CYS A 66 17.66 8.40 -8.21
N ASP A 67 17.01 7.23 -8.23
CA ASP A 67 17.70 5.96 -8.53
C ASP A 67 18.23 5.89 -9.96
N GLU A 68 17.43 6.35 -10.93
CA GLU A 68 17.83 6.41 -12.34
C GLU A 68 19.07 7.27 -12.54
N HIS A 69 19.25 8.30 -11.71
CA HIS A 69 20.41 9.20 -11.72
C HIS A 69 21.51 8.82 -10.72
N GLY A 70 21.36 7.70 -9.99
CA GLY A 70 22.32 7.27 -8.98
C GLY A 70 22.40 8.17 -7.75
N VAL A 71 21.37 8.99 -7.49
CA VAL A 71 21.28 9.91 -6.35
C VAL A 71 20.63 9.18 -5.16
N ARG A 72 21.34 9.11 -4.05
CA ARG A 72 20.80 8.49 -2.82
C ARG A 72 19.78 9.42 -2.15
N VAL A 73 18.62 8.88 -1.81
CA VAL A 73 17.58 9.63 -1.08
C VAL A 73 17.68 9.35 0.42
N ILE A 74 17.81 10.41 1.22
CA ILE A 74 17.73 10.36 2.68
C ILE A 74 16.53 11.21 3.09
N ALA A 75 15.55 10.59 3.76
CA ALA A 75 14.32 11.25 4.14
C ALA A 75 14.35 11.74 5.60
N LEU A 76 13.98 13.00 5.82
CA LEU A 76 13.81 13.57 7.15
C LEU A 76 12.33 13.61 7.53
N ALA A 77 11.94 12.91 8.59
CA ALA A 77 10.57 12.79 9.05
C ALA A 77 10.33 13.66 10.28
N ALA A 78 9.39 14.59 10.19
CA ALA A 78 8.96 15.44 11.30
C ALA A 78 7.83 14.79 12.12
N THR A 79 7.08 13.88 11.50
CA THR A 79 5.91 13.22 12.12
C THR A 79 5.93 11.72 11.89
N ASP A 80 5.16 10.98 12.69
CA ASP A 80 4.95 9.54 12.46
C ASP A 80 4.29 9.25 11.12
N GLN A 81 3.50 10.20 10.58
CA GLN A 81 2.91 10.09 9.26
C GLN A 81 3.98 10.15 8.17
N ASP A 82 4.98 11.01 8.32
CA ASP A 82 6.11 11.12 7.39
C ASP A 82 6.94 9.83 7.40
N ARG A 83 7.20 9.27 8.60
CA ARG A 83 7.87 7.96 8.74
C ARG A 83 7.11 6.86 8.02
N ARG A 84 5.77 6.82 8.18
CA ARG A 84 4.93 5.85 7.47
C ARG A 84 4.94 6.06 5.96
N ASN A 85 4.95 7.31 5.50
CA ASN A 85 5.05 7.63 4.08
C ASN A 85 6.37 7.11 3.49
N ALA A 86 7.49 7.43 4.10
CA ALA A 86 8.81 6.99 3.66
C ALA A 86 8.95 5.46 3.68
N ALA A 87 8.52 4.81 4.77
CA ALA A 87 8.50 3.36 4.89
C ALA A 87 7.60 2.70 3.84
N GLY A 88 6.43 3.29 3.54
CA GLY A 88 5.52 2.83 2.48
C GLY A 88 6.13 2.90 1.08
N LEU A 89 7.10 3.78 0.88
CA LEU A 89 7.86 3.94 -0.35
C LEU A 89 9.15 3.09 -0.38
N GLY A 90 9.42 2.30 0.68
CA GLY A 90 10.58 1.41 0.76
C GLY A 90 11.89 2.09 1.15
N LEU A 91 11.84 3.31 1.69
CA LEU A 91 13.04 3.97 2.20
C LEU A 91 13.41 3.42 3.59
N LEU A 92 14.66 3.00 3.74
CA LEU A 92 15.25 2.55 5.00
C LEU A 92 15.95 3.69 5.75
N ASP A 93 16.52 4.64 5.00
CA ASP A 93 17.24 5.79 5.53
C ASP A 93 16.25 6.92 5.87
N VAL A 94 15.51 6.76 6.98
CA VAL A 94 14.57 7.75 7.51
C VAL A 94 15.09 8.25 8.84
N ILE A 95 15.45 9.53 8.89
CA ILE A 95 16.02 10.18 10.06
C ILE A 95 14.96 11.12 10.67
N ASP A 96 15.03 11.37 11.95
CA ASP A 96 14.20 12.40 12.59
C ASP A 96 14.55 13.78 12.06
N ALA A 97 13.56 14.59 11.70
CA ALA A 97 13.79 15.94 11.21
C ALA A 97 14.45 16.87 12.25
N THR A 98 14.40 16.49 13.54
CA THR A 98 15.08 17.22 14.64
C THR A 98 16.51 16.73 14.90
N ALA A 99 16.96 15.69 14.19
CA ALA A 99 18.32 15.15 14.38
C ALA A 99 19.40 16.20 14.13
N GLU A 100 20.47 16.13 14.90
CA GLU A 100 21.66 16.94 14.69
C GLU A 100 22.39 16.51 13.40
N TRP A 101 23.13 17.44 12.80
CA TRP A 101 23.86 17.19 11.56
C TRP A 101 24.78 15.97 11.63
N ALA A 102 25.49 15.78 12.73
CA ALA A 102 26.38 14.63 12.91
C ALA A 102 25.69 13.27 12.70
N GLY A 103 24.43 13.16 13.08
CA GLY A 103 23.63 11.94 12.85
C GLY A 103 23.26 11.76 11.36
N ILE A 104 22.97 12.85 10.67
CA ILE A 104 22.68 12.85 9.23
C ILE A 104 23.95 12.55 8.43
N GLU A 105 25.06 13.19 8.80
CA GLU A 105 26.37 12.99 8.18
C GLU A 105 26.84 11.53 8.29
N ALA A 106 26.68 10.92 9.45
CA ALA A 106 27.01 9.49 9.64
C ALA A 106 26.26 8.58 8.67
N VAL A 107 25.01 8.90 8.34
CA VAL A 107 24.23 8.17 7.34
C VAL A 107 24.74 8.47 5.92
N ILE A 108 25.13 9.71 5.64
CA ILE A 108 25.72 10.09 4.34
C ILE A 108 27.05 9.35 4.12
N GLU A 109 27.91 9.31 5.14
CA GLU A 109 29.25 8.70 5.08
C GLU A 109 29.23 7.17 5.16
N ALA A 110 28.22 6.56 5.76
CA ALA A 110 28.11 5.10 5.88
C ALA A 110 28.15 4.36 4.52
N GLY A 111 28.31 5.13 3.43
CA GLY A 111 28.56 4.64 2.09
C GLY A 111 27.34 3.96 1.47
N VAL A 112 27.38 3.85 0.17
CA VAL A 112 26.40 3.15 -0.64
C VAL A 112 26.46 1.66 -0.30
N VAL A 113 25.74 1.23 0.73
CA VAL A 113 24.99 0.00 0.58
C VAL A 113 23.94 0.38 -0.46
N ILE A 114 24.02 -0.18 -1.66
CA ILE A 114 22.92 -0.15 -2.63
C ILE A 114 21.69 -0.36 -1.78
N PRO A 115 20.73 0.60 -1.70
CA PRO A 115 19.51 0.31 -1.01
C PRO A 115 18.92 -0.85 -1.77
N LEU A 116 19.12 -2.06 -1.25
CA LEU A 116 18.24 -3.15 -1.57
C LEU A 116 16.89 -2.59 -1.16
N ARG A 117 16.18 -2.08 -2.14
CA ARG A 117 14.76 -1.87 -2.02
C ARG A 117 14.18 -3.25 -1.89
N VAL A 118 14.34 -3.76 -0.70
CA VAL A 118 13.58 -4.88 -0.29
C VAL A 118 12.16 -4.35 -0.29
N ALA A 119 11.42 -4.75 -1.32
CA ALA A 119 9.98 -4.82 -1.22
C ALA A 119 9.59 -5.79 -0.07
N GLU A 120 10.39 -5.86 0.95
CA GLU A 120 10.31 -6.72 2.10
C GLU A 120 10.19 -5.87 3.34
N ARG A 121 8.94 -5.56 3.63
CA ARG A 121 8.52 -5.21 4.99
C ARG A 121 8.63 -6.45 5.89
N GLU A 122 9.81 -7.11 5.92
CA GLU A 122 9.98 -8.30 6.74
C GLU A 122 10.80 -8.12 8.03
N ALA A 123 11.33 -6.96 8.31
CA ALA A 123 12.22 -6.84 9.46
C ALA A 123 11.86 -5.73 10.44
N THR A 124 10.71 -5.66 10.95
CA THR A 124 10.34 -5.25 12.32
C THR A 124 8.82 -5.09 12.47
N ARG A 125 8.04 -6.02 11.94
CA ARG A 125 6.78 -6.28 12.61
C ARG A 125 7.13 -7.09 13.85
N THR A 126 7.28 -6.43 14.97
CA THR A 126 7.08 -7.10 16.25
C THR A 126 5.80 -7.90 16.14
N VAL A 127 5.93 -9.20 16.31
CA VAL A 127 4.85 -10.18 16.34
C VAL A 127 3.75 -9.67 17.28
N SER A 128 2.74 -8.96 16.78
CA SER A 128 1.47 -8.73 17.47
C SER A 128 0.41 -7.86 16.79
N ALA A 129 0.62 -7.18 15.71
CA ALA A 129 -0.48 -6.41 15.12
C ALA A 129 -1.02 -7.08 13.86
N ARG A 130 -2.04 -7.92 14.03
CA ARG A 130 -2.88 -8.36 12.91
C ARG A 130 -3.58 -7.14 12.32
N GLY A 131 -3.56 -6.99 11.01
CA GLY A 131 -4.26 -5.90 10.32
C GLY A 131 -5.74 -5.82 10.69
N THR A 132 -6.29 -4.62 10.64
CA THR A 132 -7.71 -4.37 10.92
C THR A 132 -8.55 -4.80 9.73
N VAL A 133 -9.65 -5.52 10.01
CA VAL A 133 -10.65 -5.88 8.99
C VAL A 133 -11.81 -4.89 9.08
N ILE A 134 -12.22 -4.35 7.95
CA ILE A 134 -13.38 -3.48 7.80
C ILE A 134 -14.32 -4.16 6.80
N ALA A 135 -15.48 -4.62 7.26
CA ALA A 135 -16.51 -5.16 6.39
C ALA A 135 -17.53 -4.08 6.04
N VAL A 136 -17.79 -3.92 4.75
CA VAL A 136 -18.82 -3.01 4.22
C VAL A 136 -20.01 -3.84 3.81
N TRP A 137 -21.03 -3.81 4.64
CA TRP A 137 -22.28 -4.57 4.44
C TRP A 137 -23.46 -3.63 4.28
N GLY A 138 -24.50 -4.13 3.61
CA GLY A 138 -25.80 -3.47 3.51
C GLY A 138 -26.82 -4.40 2.89
N PRO A 139 -28.13 -4.18 3.16
CA PRO A 139 -29.20 -5.05 2.69
C PRO A 139 -29.29 -5.04 1.15
N SER A 140 -30.07 -5.99 0.60
CA SER A 140 -30.35 -6.04 -0.83
C SER A 140 -30.88 -4.70 -1.35
N GLY A 141 -30.42 -4.28 -2.51
CA GLY A 141 -30.79 -2.98 -3.08
C GLY A 141 -30.14 -1.76 -2.43
N ALA A 142 -29.31 -1.92 -1.41
CA ALA A 142 -28.56 -0.79 -0.83
C ALA A 142 -27.50 -0.27 -1.82
N PRO A 143 -27.71 0.89 -2.46
CA PRO A 143 -26.72 1.43 -3.39
C PRO A 143 -25.50 1.92 -2.63
N GLY A 144 -24.32 1.74 -3.21
CA GLY A 144 -23.12 2.39 -2.74
C GLY A 144 -22.18 1.56 -1.85
N ARG A 145 -22.46 0.28 -1.51
CA ARG A 145 -21.55 -0.58 -0.74
C ARG A 145 -20.15 -0.64 -1.36
N THR A 146 -20.07 -1.10 -2.60
CA THR A 146 -18.82 -1.17 -3.38
C THR A 146 -18.14 0.20 -3.47
N THR A 147 -18.91 1.25 -3.75
CA THR A 147 -18.38 2.61 -3.78
C THR A 147 -17.78 3.02 -2.42
N LEU A 148 -18.46 2.70 -1.33
CA LEU A 148 -17.97 2.97 0.02
C LEU A 148 -16.69 2.18 0.33
N ALA A 149 -16.68 0.88 0.02
CA ALA A 149 -15.51 0.02 0.20
C ALA A 149 -14.27 0.55 -0.55
N ILE A 150 -14.46 0.91 -1.82
CA ILE A 150 -13.39 1.50 -2.64
C ILE A 150 -12.88 2.82 -2.04
N ASN A 151 -13.79 3.72 -1.62
CA ASN A 151 -13.39 5.00 -1.04
C ASN A 151 -12.69 4.84 0.31
N ILE A 152 -13.15 3.93 1.18
CA ILE A 152 -12.45 3.60 2.43
C ILE A 152 -11.03 3.11 2.12
N ALA A 153 -10.88 2.16 1.19
CA ALA A 153 -9.58 1.64 0.79
C ALA A 153 -8.66 2.74 0.24
N ALA A 154 -9.21 3.63 -0.60
CA ALA A 154 -8.46 4.74 -1.17
C ALA A 154 -8.01 5.76 -0.13
N GLU A 155 -8.88 6.17 0.80
CA GLU A 155 -8.54 7.15 1.85
C GLU A 155 -7.56 6.56 2.86
N VAL A 156 -7.71 5.29 3.24
CA VAL A 156 -6.77 4.60 4.14
C VAL A 156 -5.41 4.42 3.47
N ALA A 157 -5.36 4.09 2.18
CA ALA A 157 -4.13 4.04 1.42
C ALA A 157 -3.51 5.43 1.25
N ALA A 158 -4.35 6.46 1.01
CA ALA A 158 -3.92 7.85 0.99
C ALA A 158 -3.37 8.31 2.35
N ALA A 159 -3.79 7.74 3.46
CA ALA A 159 -3.20 7.96 4.79
C ALA A 159 -1.87 7.21 5.02
N GLY A 160 -1.34 6.47 4.05
CA GLY A 160 -0.02 5.81 4.10
C GLY A 160 -0.05 4.38 4.62
N HIS A 161 -1.22 3.77 4.78
CA HIS A 161 -1.35 2.39 5.20
C HIS A 161 -1.31 1.42 4.02
N THR A 162 -0.84 0.20 4.26
CA THR A 162 -1.00 -0.89 3.30
C THR A 162 -2.42 -1.41 3.37
N VAL A 163 -3.13 -1.40 2.23
CA VAL A 163 -4.55 -1.79 2.16
C VAL A 163 -4.74 -2.90 1.16
N ALA A 164 -5.52 -3.91 1.54
CA ALA A 164 -6.09 -4.91 0.66
C ALA A 164 -7.62 -4.68 0.57
N LEU A 165 -8.11 -4.32 -0.60
CA LEU A 165 -9.54 -4.26 -0.93
C LEU A 165 -9.95 -5.61 -1.52
N VAL A 166 -10.94 -6.23 -0.94
CA VAL A 166 -11.33 -7.61 -1.27
C VAL A 166 -12.82 -7.66 -1.58
N ASP A 167 -13.14 -8.15 -2.76
CA ASP A 167 -14.51 -8.39 -3.19
C ASP A 167 -14.93 -9.80 -2.76
N VAL A 168 -15.73 -9.86 -1.72
CA VAL A 168 -16.25 -11.12 -1.15
C VAL A 168 -17.73 -11.36 -1.50
N ASP A 169 -18.31 -10.55 -2.39
CA ASP A 169 -19.69 -10.73 -2.83
C ASP A 169 -19.81 -12.01 -3.67
N SER A 170 -20.50 -13.00 -3.13
CA SER A 170 -20.74 -14.28 -3.78
C SER A 170 -21.81 -14.22 -4.89
N TYR A 171 -22.55 -13.12 -4.98
CA TYR A 171 -23.62 -12.93 -5.97
C TYR A 171 -23.15 -12.19 -7.22
N GLY A 172 -22.18 -11.29 -7.07
CA GLY A 172 -21.65 -10.56 -8.23
C GLY A 172 -20.58 -9.54 -7.87
N GLY A 173 -19.34 -9.85 -8.21
CA GLY A 173 -18.22 -8.97 -7.94
C GLY A 173 -18.36 -7.60 -8.60
N GLY A 174 -18.37 -6.54 -7.81
CA GLY A 174 -18.58 -5.16 -8.25
C GLY A 174 -17.30 -4.32 -8.34
N ILE A 175 -16.24 -4.71 -7.63
CA ILE A 175 -15.01 -3.91 -7.52
C ILE A 175 -14.27 -3.83 -8.85
N ALA A 176 -14.10 -4.95 -9.57
CA ALA A 176 -13.36 -4.97 -10.82
C ALA A 176 -13.96 -4.02 -11.88
N PRO A 177 -15.27 -4.09 -12.20
CA PRO A 177 -15.87 -3.14 -13.14
C PRO A 177 -15.85 -1.70 -12.62
N ALA A 178 -16.03 -1.47 -11.31
CA ALA A 178 -16.02 -0.12 -10.74
C ALA A 178 -14.64 0.57 -10.83
N LEU A 179 -13.56 -0.20 -10.83
CA LEU A 179 -12.19 0.29 -10.95
C LEU A 179 -11.64 0.19 -12.39
N GLY A 180 -12.44 -0.28 -13.36
CA GLY A 180 -11.97 -0.51 -14.73
C GLY A 180 -10.95 -1.64 -14.86
N MET A 181 -10.92 -2.57 -13.92
CA MET A 181 -10.03 -3.73 -13.91
C MET A 181 -10.73 -4.87 -14.65
N LEU A 182 -10.57 -4.90 -15.96
CA LEU A 182 -11.31 -5.81 -16.85
C LEU A 182 -10.65 -7.19 -17.01
N ASP A 183 -9.45 -7.37 -16.51
CA ASP A 183 -8.74 -8.65 -16.61
C ASP A 183 -9.24 -9.64 -15.56
N GLU A 184 -9.77 -10.70 -16.07
CA GLU A 184 -10.67 -11.69 -15.51
C GLU A 184 -10.07 -12.69 -14.52
N SER A 185 -8.99 -12.39 -13.84
CA SER A 185 -8.52 -13.29 -12.79
C SER A 185 -9.29 -13.03 -11.51
N PRO A 186 -10.23 -13.90 -11.11
CA PRO A 186 -10.94 -13.74 -9.84
C PRO A 186 -9.95 -13.96 -8.69
N GLY A 187 -9.30 -12.90 -8.28
CA GLY A 187 -8.20 -12.90 -7.34
C GLY A 187 -8.60 -13.49 -6.00
N PHE A 188 -9.80 -13.17 -5.51
CA PHE A 188 -10.26 -13.68 -4.22
C PHE A 188 -10.56 -15.19 -4.25
N ALA A 189 -11.22 -15.69 -5.30
CA ALA A 189 -11.45 -17.12 -5.43
C ALA A 189 -10.16 -17.92 -5.56
N ALA A 190 -9.17 -17.40 -6.29
CA ALA A 190 -7.85 -18.01 -6.37
C ALA A 190 -7.15 -18.06 -4.99
N ALA A 191 -7.23 -16.96 -4.22
CA ALA A 191 -6.69 -16.91 -2.86
C ALA A 191 -7.41 -17.92 -1.94
N CYS A 192 -8.73 -18.03 -2.02
CA CYS A 192 -9.52 -19.01 -1.25
C CYS A 192 -9.15 -20.47 -1.58
N ARG A 193 -8.91 -20.79 -2.86
CA ARG A 193 -8.42 -22.13 -3.24
C ARG A 193 -7.07 -22.46 -2.63
N LEU A 194 -6.11 -21.53 -2.70
CA LEU A 194 -4.79 -21.71 -2.10
C LEU A 194 -4.86 -21.79 -0.57
N ALA A 195 -5.73 -20.98 0.07
CA ALA A 195 -5.95 -21.05 1.51
C ALA A 195 -6.55 -22.40 1.94
N GLY A 196 -7.42 -22.98 1.14
CA GLY A 196 -8.00 -24.30 1.38
C GLY A 196 -6.99 -25.44 1.35
N THR A 197 -5.84 -25.26 0.73
CA THR A 197 -4.72 -26.22 0.67
C THR A 197 -3.52 -25.78 1.50
N ASP A 198 -3.69 -24.79 2.36
CA ASP A 198 -2.65 -24.17 3.20
C ASP A 198 -1.42 -23.67 2.39
N SER A 199 -1.62 -23.37 1.11
CA SER A 199 -0.58 -22.93 0.17
C SER A 199 -0.61 -21.42 -0.09
N LEU A 200 -1.53 -20.66 0.55
CA LEU A 200 -1.61 -19.23 0.39
C LEU A 200 -0.49 -18.53 1.16
N THR A 201 0.52 -18.11 0.45
CA THR A 201 1.67 -17.37 0.98
C THR A 201 1.63 -15.92 0.53
N ARG A 202 2.46 -15.07 1.14
CA ARG A 202 2.62 -13.67 0.71
C ARG A 202 3.01 -13.52 -0.77
N PRO A 203 4.00 -14.26 -1.32
CA PRO A 203 4.32 -14.19 -2.75
C PRO A 203 3.12 -14.56 -3.64
N GLU A 204 2.32 -15.54 -3.22
CA GLU A 204 1.10 -15.92 -3.95
C GLU A 204 0.05 -14.81 -3.92
N LEU A 205 -0.13 -14.14 -2.77
CA LEU A 205 -1.01 -12.98 -2.69
C LEU A 205 -0.57 -11.86 -3.62
N GLU A 206 0.72 -11.53 -3.65
CA GLU A 206 1.30 -10.50 -4.51
C GLU A 206 1.18 -10.85 -6.00
N ARG A 207 1.18 -12.14 -6.34
CA ARG A 207 0.96 -12.63 -7.70
C ARG A 207 -0.52 -12.57 -8.14
N ILE A 208 -1.44 -12.79 -7.20
CA ILE A 208 -2.89 -12.87 -7.46
C ILE A 208 -3.53 -11.49 -7.37
N ALA A 209 -3.13 -10.70 -6.38
CA ALA A 209 -3.69 -9.38 -6.16
C ALA A 209 -3.23 -8.42 -7.25
N GLN A 210 -4.15 -7.56 -7.68
CA GLN A 210 -3.85 -6.51 -8.63
C GLN A 210 -3.60 -5.20 -7.87
N ARG A 211 -2.65 -4.40 -8.32
CA ARG A 211 -2.37 -3.12 -7.70
C ARG A 211 -3.13 -2.01 -8.41
N TYR A 212 -4.05 -1.40 -7.70
CA TYR A 212 -4.70 -0.17 -8.17
C TYR A 212 -3.88 1.04 -7.72
N THR A 213 -3.57 1.93 -8.67
CA THR A 213 -2.75 3.12 -8.41
C THR A 213 -3.52 4.38 -8.82
N SER A 214 -3.54 5.36 -7.93
CA SER A 214 -4.11 6.69 -8.16
C SER A 214 -3.09 7.77 -7.75
N PRO A 215 -3.29 9.02 -8.14
CA PRO A 215 -2.41 10.13 -7.70
C PRO A 215 -2.31 10.29 -6.18
N ARG A 216 -3.30 9.80 -5.43
CA ARG A 216 -3.38 9.93 -3.97
C ARG A 216 -2.82 8.73 -3.21
N GLY A 217 -2.54 7.62 -3.86
CA GLY A 217 -2.02 6.41 -3.24
C GLY A 217 -2.33 5.16 -4.05
N ALA A 218 -1.88 4.02 -3.54
CA ALA A 218 -2.10 2.74 -4.18
C ALA A 218 -2.52 1.69 -3.15
N PHE A 219 -3.40 0.77 -3.55
CA PHE A 219 -3.83 -0.36 -2.73
C PHE A 219 -3.93 -1.63 -3.56
N TRP A 220 -3.95 -2.76 -2.89
CA TRP A 220 -4.09 -4.06 -3.52
C TRP A 220 -5.56 -4.44 -3.65
N VAL A 221 -5.93 -5.09 -4.74
CA VAL A 221 -7.30 -5.52 -5.04
C VAL A 221 -7.30 -7.02 -5.28
N LEU A 222 -8.16 -7.72 -4.56
CA LEU A 222 -8.55 -9.09 -4.84
C LEU A 222 -9.98 -9.04 -5.43
N THR A 223 -10.05 -9.18 -6.74
CA THR A 223 -11.32 -9.11 -7.49
C THR A 223 -12.23 -10.29 -7.16
N GLY A 224 -13.52 -10.03 -7.17
CA GLY A 224 -14.55 -11.02 -6.87
C GLY A 224 -14.78 -12.03 -8.00
N ILE A 225 -15.77 -12.90 -7.80
CA ILE A 225 -16.18 -13.87 -8.81
C ILE A 225 -16.96 -13.16 -9.93
N GLY A 226 -16.53 -13.39 -11.18
CA GLY A 226 -17.24 -12.85 -12.35
C GLY A 226 -18.49 -13.64 -12.75
N ARG A 227 -18.69 -14.82 -12.16
CA ARG A 227 -19.85 -15.68 -12.42
C ARG A 227 -20.38 -16.26 -11.11
N PRO A 228 -21.68 -16.07 -10.82
CA PRO A 228 -22.26 -16.58 -9.57
C PRO A 228 -22.04 -18.08 -9.35
N SER A 229 -22.02 -18.90 -10.42
CA SER A 229 -21.77 -20.34 -10.31
C SER A 229 -20.44 -20.74 -9.64
N ARG A 230 -19.54 -19.79 -9.40
CA ARG A 230 -18.25 -20.02 -8.73
C ARG A 230 -18.30 -19.80 -7.22
N TRP A 231 -19.44 -19.44 -6.65
CA TRP A 231 -19.58 -19.26 -5.20
C TRP A 231 -19.08 -20.43 -4.34
N PRO A 232 -19.17 -21.73 -4.77
CA PRO A 232 -18.65 -22.82 -3.95
C PRO A 232 -17.13 -22.76 -3.67
N GLU A 233 -16.40 -21.94 -4.43
CA GLU A 233 -14.97 -21.68 -4.17
C GLU A 233 -14.76 -20.85 -2.90
N LEU A 234 -15.80 -20.10 -2.48
CA LEU A 234 -15.82 -19.17 -1.36
C LEU A 234 -16.44 -19.78 -0.09
N SER A 235 -16.10 -21.03 0.25
CA SER A 235 -16.60 -21.62 1.50
C SER A 235 -16.14 -20.80 2.72
N GLY A 236 -16.96 -20.75 3.77
CA GLY A 236 -16.68 -19.95 4.98
C GLY A 236 -15.30 -20.25 5.59
N GLU A 237 -14.88 -21.52 5.59
CA GLU A 237 -13.53 -21.90 6.06
C GLU A 237 -12.41 -21.27 5.20
N ARG A 238 -12.52 -21.37 3.87
CA ARG A 238 -11.52 -20.81 2.96
C ARG A 238 -11.46 -19.30 3.03
N VAL A 239 -12.62 -18.65 3.11
CA VAL A 239 -12.73 -17.19 3.29
C VAL A 239 -12.06 -16.76 4.58
N SER A 240 -12.36 -17.43 5.71
CA SER A 240 -11.76 -17.11 7.01
C SER A 240 -10.24 -17.30 6.99
N LYS A 241 -9.73 -18.40 6.44
CA LYS A 241 -8.28 -18.62 6.28
C LYS A 241 -7.63 -17.54 5.42
N THR A 242 -8.29 -17.16 4.32
CA THR A 242 -7.78 -16.11 3.43
C THR A 242 -7.68 -14.76 4.15
N ILE A 243 -8.71 -14.38 4.90
CA ILE A 243 -8.73 -13.14 5.69
C ILE A 243 -7.60 -13.15 6.73
N GLU A 244 -7.34 -14.26 7.40
CA GLU A 244 -6.25 -14.38 8.37
C GLU A 244 -4.86 -14.20 7.72
N VAL A 245 -4.66 -14.66 6.49
CA VAL A 245 -3.42 -14.42 5.75
C VAL A 245 -3.32 -12.96 5.32
N LEU A 246 -4.41 -12.38 4.81
CA LEU A 246 -4.48 -10.98 4.42
C LEU A 246 -4.16 -10.02 5.58
N ARG A 247 -4.66 -10.31 6.80
CA ARG A 247 -4.37 -9.54 8.01
C ARG A 247 -2.89 -9.54 8.42
N LYS A 248 -2.14 -10.54 7.98
CA LYS A 248 -0.68 -10.59 8.19
C LYS A 248 0.07 -9.81 7.10
N TRP A 249 -0.59 -9.58 5.96
CA TRP A 249 0.01 -8.93 4.80
C TRP A 249 -0.27 -7.43 4.74
N ALA A 250 -1.48 -6.98 5.09
CA ALA A 250 -1.93 -5.59 5.01
C ALA A 250 -2.27 -5.00 6.39
N ASP A 251 -2.12 -3.69 6.55
CA ASP A 251 -2.53 -2.98 7.77
C ASP A 251 -4.06 -2.91 7.89
N TYR A 252 -4.72 -2.82 6.74
CA TYR A 252 -6.19 -2.82 6.63
C TYR A 252 -6.65 -3.76 5.53
N VAL A 253 -7.66 -4.56 5.84
CA VAL A 253 -8.36 -5.42 4.89
C VAL A 253 -9.79 -4.91 4.79
N VAL A 254 -10.16 -4.32 3.66
CA VAL A 254 -11.51 -3.82 3.41
C VAL A 254 -12.26 -4.85 2.59
N LEU A 255 -13.36 -5.36 3.15
CA LEU A 255 -14.19 -6.37 2.53
C LEU A 255 -15.46 -5.72 1.96
N ASP A 256 -15.67 -5.82 0.66
CA ASP A 256 -16.95 -5.53 0.03
C ASP A 256 -17.80 -6.81 0.08
N THR A 257 -18.83 -6.83 0.93
CA THR A 257 -19.60 -8.03 1.20
C THR A 257 -20.92 -8.05 0.42
N GLY A 258 -21.42 -9.24 0.12
CA GLY A 258 -22.77 -9.42 -0.37
C GLY A 258 -23.83 -8.97 0.65
N PHE A 259 -25.07 -8.98 0.22
CA PHE A 259 -26.21 -8.56 1.06
C PHE A 259 -26.75 -9.67 1.94
N SER A 260 -26.59 -10.97 1.56
CA SER A 260 -27.14 -12.09 2.29
C SER A 260 -26.36 -12.38 3.57
N LEU A 261 -27.09 -12.63 4.64
CA LEU A 261 -26.57 -13.10 5.93
C LEU A 261 -26.98 -14.58 6.19
N GLU A 262 -27.55 -15.25 5.20
CA GLU A 262 -27.96 -16.64 5.33
C GLU A 262 -26.74 -17.56 5.41
N SER A 263 -26.81 -18.58 6.24
CA SER A 263 -25.74 -19.57 6.37
C SER A 263 -25.95 -20.71 5.39
N ASP A 264 -24.87 -21.20 4.78
CA ASP A 264 -24.88 -22.30 3.79
C ASP A 264 -25.48 -23.63 4.32
N GLU A 265 -25.56 -23.81 5.64
CA GLU A 265 -26.06 -25.03 6.26
C GLU A 265 -27.58 -25.26 6.03
N GLU A 266 -28.34 -24.18 5.85
CA GLU A 266 -29.78 -24.28 5.57
C GLU A 266 -30.07 -24.52 4.08
N ILE A 267 -29.13 -24.11 3.19
CA ILE A 267 -29.32 -24.24 1.74
C ILE A 267 -28.90 -25.61 1.21
N SER A 268 -28.01 -26.30 1.93
CA SER A 268 -27.44 -27.58 1.47
C SER A 268 -28.33 -28.78 1.65
N SER A 269 -29.46 -28.67 2.35
CA SER A 269 -30.31 -29.84 2.65
C SER A 269 -31.34 -30.18 1.59
N ASP A 270 -31.81 -29.24 0.73
CA ASP A 270 -32.97 -29.53 -0.11
C ASP A 270 -32.93 -29.10 -1.59
N LEU A 271 -31.95 -28.33 -2.05
CA LEU A 271 -31.88 -27.94 -3.47
C LEU A 271 -30.46 -27.77 -3.97
N TYR A 272 -30.14 -28.34 -5.07
CA TYR A 272 -28.91 -28.17 -5.83
C TYR A 272 -28.48 -26.70 -5.90
N MET A 273 -27.68 -26.31 -4.94
CA MET A 273 -26.70 -25.22 -4.93
C MET A 273 -26.91 -24.08 -5.93
N SER A 274 -27.99 -23.31 -5.79
CA SER A 274 -28.18 -22.06 -6.52
C SER A 274 -28.03 -20.89 -5.54
N PRO A 275 -27.16 -19.91 -5.80
CA PRO A 275 -27.08 -18.69 -5.00
C PRO A 275 -28.35 -17.81 -5.12
N TYR A 276 -29.32 -18.25 -5.90
CA TYR A 276 -30.58 -17.54 -6.17
C TYR A 276 -31.82 -18.15 -5.48
N VAL A 277 -31.66 -19.18 -4.66
CA VAL A 277 -32.78 -19.86 -4.03
C VAL A 277 -33.48 -19.02 -2.96
N GLY A 278 -32.90 -17.97 -2.46
CA GLY A 278 -33.53 -17.04 -1.49
C GLY A 278 -34.43 -15.95 -2.10
N ILE A 279 -34.66 -15.93 -3.43
CA ILE A 279 -35.42 -14.85 -4.08
C ILE A 279 -36.84 -15.26 -4.46
N ASP A 280 -37.21 -16.54 -4.31
CA ASP A 280 -38.56 -16.98 -4.61
C ASP A 280 -39.43 -16.92 -3.33
N THR A 281 -39.74 -15.71 -2.92
CA THR A 281 -40.85 -15.45 -2.01
C THR A 281 -42.09 -15.15 -2.85
N GLY A 282 -42.96 -16.13 -2.97
CA GLY A 282 -44.30 -16.00 -3.50
C GLY A 282 -45.10 -14.88 -2.85
#